data_0fb846f50a31b84b074eb27babdea8e8
#
_entry.id   0fb846f50a31b84b074eb27babdea8e8
#
_cell.length_a   1.000
_cell.length_b   1.000
_cell.length_c   1.000
_cell.angle_alpha   90.00
_cell.angle_beta   90.00
_cell.angle_gamma   90.00
#
_symmetry.space_group_name_H-M   'P 1'
#
loop_
_entity.id
_entity.type
_entity.pdbx_description
1 polymer ?
#
loop_
_entity_poly.entity_id
_entity_poly.type
_entity_poly.pdbx_seq_one_letter_code
_entity_poly.pdbx_strand_id
1 'polypeptide(L)'
;DREKGVGLCHCGTEIRIARAALHPWEEPCISGRHGSGTVFFSGCALGCVFCQNRKISRQAVGKAVTVTQLAEIFLKLQEQQAHNINLVTGSHYTPWIVQALELAKPKLHIPVVWNCGGYESPEILHMLEGLVDIYLPDLKFYTPETAGAYANCPDYFSVAAKAIPEMFRQVGKPVW
;
A
#
# COMPACT_ATOMS: atom_id res chain seq x y z
N ASP A 1 -5.54 18.13 8.26
CA ASP A 1 -4.32 18.46 8.99
C ASP A 1 -4.08 17.39 10.07
N ARG A 2 -3.13 16.46 9.80
CA ARG A 2 -2.86 15.30 10.67
C ARG A 2 -2.08 15.67 11.93
N GLU A 3 -1.45 16.81 11.97
CA GLU A 3 -0.75 17.30 13.16
C GLU A 3 -1.72 17.67 14.28
N LYS A 4 -2.95 18.03 13.90
CA LYS A 4 -4.02 18.44 14.82
C LYS A 4 -5.06 17.35 15.11
N GLY A 5 -4.91 16.16 14.49
CA GLY A 5 -5.88 15.09 14.67
C GLY A 5 -5.62 13.90 13.74
N VAL A 6 -6.59 12.99 13.66
CA VAL A 6 -6.54 11.84 12.75
C VAL A 6 -7.30 12.14 11.46
N GLY A 7 -6.75 11.70 10.33
CA GLY A 7 -7.40 11.80 9.02
C GLY A 7 -8.51 10.76 8.83
N LEU A 8 -9.14 10.73 7.65
CA LEU A 8 -10.14 9.71 7.27
C LEU A 8 -9.59 8.27 7.40
N CYS A 9 -8.27 8.12 7.29
CA CYS A 9 -7.59 6.84 7.50
C CYS A 9 -7.49 6.41 8.96
N HIS A 10 -7.99 7.17 9.92
CA HIS A 10 -7.90 6.97 11.37
C HIS A 10 -6.45 6.97 11.92
N CYS A 11 -5.49 7.54 11.18
CA CYS A 11 -4.09 7.64 11.58
C CYS A 11 -3.62 9.10 11.64
N GLY A 12 -2.67 9.37 12.54
CA GLY A 12 -1.94 10.63 12.65
C GLY A 12 -0.70 10.66 11.75
N THR A 13 0.35 11.35 12.20
CA THR A 13 1.61 11.53 11.49
C THR A 13 2.59 10.37 11.65
N GLU A 14 2.43 9.52 12.66
CA GLU A 14 3.29 8.36 12.91
C GLU A 14 2.98 7.22 11.94
N ILE A 15 4.01 6.67 11.28
CA ILE A 15 3.86 5.46 10.47
C ILE A 15 3.53 4.30 11.42
N ARG A 16 2.40 3.62 11.18
CA ARG A 16 2.00 2.44 11.96
C ARG A 16 1.93 1.21 11.10
N ILE A 17 2.62 0.16 11.55
CA ILE A 17 2.65 -1.15 10.88
C ILE A 17 1.94 -2.16 11.77
N ALA A 18 0.88 -2.76 11.24
CA ALA A 18 0.13 -3.82 11.92
C ALA A 18 0.88 -5.15 11.87
N ARG A 19 1.53 -5.43 10.72
CA ARG A 19 2.29 -6.66 10.50
C ARG A 19 3.34 -6.44 9.42
N ALA A 20 4.51 -7.06 9.59
CA ALA A 20 5.51 -7.24 8.54
C ALA A 20 6.01 -8.69 8.62
N ALA A 21 5.80 -9.49 7.58
CA ALA A 21 6.17 -10.91 7.53
C ALA A 21 6.09 -11.47 6.11
N LEU A 22 6.68 -12.64 5.88
CA LEU A 22 6.43 -13.42 4.68
C LEU A 22 4.95 -13.83 4.61
N HIS A 23 4.34 -13.65 3.45
CA HIS A 23 2.93 -13.94 3.19
C HIS A 23 2.81 -14.83 1.93
N PRO A 24 2.39 -16.10 2.07
CA PRO A 24 2.35 -17.02 0.95
C PRO A 24 1.02 -17.03 0.19
N TRP A 25 0.08 -16.16 0.54
CA TRP A 25 -1.30 -16.19 0.05
C TRP A 25 -1.67 -14.99 -0.84
N GLU A 26 -0.68 -14.28 -1.39
CA GLU A 26 -0.91 -13.37 -2.52
C GLU A 26 -1.05 -14.19 -3.81
N GLU A 27 -1.31 -13.53 -4.94
CA GLU A 27 -1.30 -14.17 -6.26
C GLU A 27 -0.01 -14.99 -6.46
N PRO A 28 -0.06 -16.15 -7.11
CA PRO A 28 1.10 -17.03 -7.26
C PRO A 28 2.33 -16.34 -7.87
N CYS A 29 2.13 -15.41 -8.80
CA CYS A 29 3.20 -14.62 -9.42
C CYS A 29 3.84 -13.61 -8.45
N ILE A 30 3.16 -13.22 -7.36
CA ILE A 30 3.65 -12.32 -6.32
C ILE A 30 4.28 -13.10 -5.17
N SER A 31 3.59 -14.13 -4.66
CA SER A 31 4.08 -14.95 -3.54
C SER A 31 5.28 -15.83 -3.93
N GLY A 32 5.30 -16.35 -5.15
CA GLY A 32 6.33 -17.29 -5.58
C GLY A 32 6.45 -18.47 -4.63
N ARG A 33 7.70 -18.97 -4.44
CA ARG A 33 7.97 -20.13 -3.57
C ARG A 33 8.21 -19.77 -2.11
N HIS A 34 8.70 -18.58 -1.83
CA HIS A 34 9.13 -18.16 -0.49
C HIS A 34 8.16 -17.18 0.18
N GLY A 35 7.18 -16.71 -0.55
CA GLY A 35 6.21 -15.73 -0.08
C GLY A 35 6.61 -14.29 -0.40
N SER A 36 5.61 -13.42 -0.37
CA SER A 36 5.75 -11.98 -0.50
C SER A 36 6.17 -11.38 0.85
N GLY A 37 7.13 -10.47 0.86
CA GLY A 37 7.52 -9.70 2.05
C GLY A 37 6.52 -8.60 2.34
N THR A 38 5.40 -8.97 2.94
CA THR A 38 4.22 -8.11 3.06
C THR A 38 4.28 -7.22 4.28
N VAL A 39 4.10 -5.92 4.08
CA VAL A 39 4.00 -4.89 5.12
C VAL A 39 2.57 -4.34 5.13
N PHE A 40 1.79 -4.69 6.14
CA PHE A 40 0.44 -4.17 6.35
C PHE A 40 0.49 -2.88 7.14
N PHE A 41 0.16 -1.77 6.50
CA PHE A 41 0.04 -0.48 7.18
C PHE A 41 -1.31 -0.37 7.89
N SER A 42 -1.31 0.29 9.06
CA SER A 42 -2.53 0.55 9.81
C SER A 42 -3.28 1.74 9.24
N GLY A 43 -4.60 1.65 9.28
CA GLY A 43 -5.48 2.68 8.71
C GLY A 43 -5.79 2.44 7.23
N CYS A 44 -6.86 3.08 6.76
CA CYS A 44 -7.27 3.08 5.36
C CYS A 44 -8.22 4.25 5.10
N ALA A 45 -8.05 4.94 3.98
CA ALA A 45 -8.95 6.02 3.58
C ALA A 45 -10.33 5.50 3.15
N LEU A 46 -10.41 4.25 2.66
CA LEU A 46 -11.67 3.62 2.28
C LEU A 46 -12.39 3.03 3.49
N GLY A 47 -13.72 3.15 3.50
CA GLY A 47 -14.59 2.68 4.56
C GLY A 47 -15.25 1.33 4.33
N CYS A 48 -14.68 0.44 3.52
CA CYS A 48 -15.32 -0.80 3.08
C CYS A 48 -15.92 -1.62 4.23
N VAL A 49 -17.23 -1.86 4.19
CA VAL A 49 -17.94 -2.62 5.23
C VAL A 49 -17.56 -4.11 5.25
N PHE A 50 -17.10 -4.63 4.12
CA PHE A 50 -16.63 -6.00 3.93
C PHE A 50 -15.12 -6.18 4.07
N CYS A 51 -14.40 -5.21 4.61
CA CYS A 51 -12.94 -5.27 4.73
C CYS A 51 -12.49 -6.47 5.57
N GLN A 52 -11.71 -7.38 4.98
CA GLN A 52 -11.13 -8.53 5.66
C GLN A 52 -10.19 -8.10 6.79
N ASN A 53 -9.50 -6.98 6.59
CA ASN A 53 -8.54 -6.40 7.53
C ASN A 53 -9.15 -5.28 8.40
N ARG A 54 -10.44 -5.39 8.80
CA ARG A 54 -11.17 -4.32 9.49
C ARG A 54 -10.48 -3.80 10.75
N LYS A 55 -9.85 -4.68 11.53
CA LYS A 55 -9.10 -4.27 12.73
C LYS A 55 -7.92 -3.37 12.38
N ILE A 56 -7.17 -3.72 11.34
CA ILE A 56 -6.03 -2.96 10.86
C ILE A 56 -6.48 -1.62 10.26
N SER A 57 -7.51 -1.65 9.40
CA SER A 57 -7.96 -0.48 8.65
C SER A 57 -8.73 0.54 9.47
N ARG A 58 -9.31 0.15 10.63
CA ARG A 58 -10.21 1.02 11.41
C ARG A 58 -9.77 1.33 12.84
N GLN A 59 -8.87 0.53 13.42
CA GLN A 59 -8.51 0.68 14.84
C GLN A 59 -7.08 1.17 15.03
N ALA A 60 -6.37 1.55 13.95
CA ALA A 60 -4.99 2.02 14.00
C ALA A 60 -4.07 1.10 14.86
N VAL A 61 -4.35 -0.21 14.84
CA VAL A 61 -3.55 -1.22 15.56
C VAL A 61 -2.14 -1.28 15.00
N GLY A 62 -1.20 -1.79 15.79
CA GLY A 62 0.17 -1.98 15.35
C GLY A 62 1.15 -1.06 16.05
N LYS A 63 2.41 -1.15 15.64
CA LYS A 63 3.52 -0.41 16.24
C LYS A 63 3.88 0.81 15.40
N ALA A 64 4.17 1.92 16.05
CA ALA A 64 4.79 3.07 15.40
C ALA A 64 6.22 2.74 15.02
N VAL A 65 6.64 3.16 13.83
CA VAL A 65 8.00 2.99 13.32
C VAL A 65 8.51 4.29 12.71
N THR A 66 9.82 4.49 12.77
CA THR A 66 10.49 5.57 12.04
C THR A 66 10.73 5.18 10.58
N VAL A 67 11.06 6.15 9.74
CA VAL A 67 11.46 5.92 8.35
C VAL A 67 12.65 4.95 8.26
N THR A 68 13.65 5.11 9.13
CA THR A 68 14.82 4.21 9.19
C THR A 68 14.42 2.78 9.56
N GLN A 69 13.56 2.61 10.56
CA GLN A 69 13.07 1.30 10.95
C GLN A 69 12.23 0.64 9.85
N LEU A 70 11.47 1.43 9.08
CA LEU A 70 10.72 0.91 7.93
C LEU A 70 11.68 0.40 6.84
N ALA A 71 12.73 1.16 6.52
CA ALA A 71 13.77 0.71 5.59
C ALA A 71 14.47 -0.58 6.06
N GLU A 72 14.78 -0.69 7.35
CA GLU A 72 15.35 -1.92 7.95
C GLU A 72 14.38 -3.11 7.83
N ILE A 73 13.08 -2.89 7.98
CA ILE A 73 12.05 -3.93 7.80
C ILE A 73 12.09 -4.47 6.36
N PHE A 74 12.19 -3.60 5.36
CA PHE A 74 12.30 -4.03 3.96
C PHE A 74 13.53 -4.93 3.74
N LEU A 75 14.69 -4.51 4.25
CA LEU A 75 15.93 -5.29 4.11
C LEU A 75 15.85 -6.63 4.86
N LYS A 76 15.26 -6.66 6.05
CA LYS A 76 15.04 -7.91 6.80
C LYS A 76 14.12 -8.90 6.08
N LEU A 77 13.07 -8.41 5.41
CA LEU A 77 12.20 -9.26 4.60
C LEU A 77 12.96 -9.83 3.39
N GLN A 78 13.81 -9.04 2.75
CA GLN A 78 14.70 -9.53 1.69
C GLN A 78 15.68 -10.59 2.21
N GLU A 79 16.30 -10.40 3.38
CA GLU A 79 17.18 -11.40 4.01
C GLU A 79 16.44 -12.72 4.32
N GLN A 80 15.14 -12.67 4.58
CA GLN A 80 14.25 -13.83 4.72
C GLN A 80 13.86 -14.46 3.39
N GLN A 81 14.48 -14.02 2.29
CA GLN A 81 14.22 -14.52 0.93
C GLN A 81 12.81 -14.21 0.39
N ALA A 82 12.20 -13.11 0.83
CA ALA A 82 10.97 -12.62 0.22
C ALA A 82 11.16 -12.41 -1.29
N HIS A 83 10.15 -12.73 -2.10
CA HIS A 83 10.19 -12.47 -3.53
C HIS A 83 10.09 -10.99 -3.91
N ASN A 84 9.48 -10.21 -3.05
CA ASN A 84 9.25 -8.77 -3.21
C ASN A 84 8.99 -8.11 -1.86
N ILE A 85 8.92 -6.78 -1.84
CA ILE A 85 8.37 -6.01 -0.73
C ILE A 85 6.98 -5.55 -1.13
N ASN A 86 5.94 -6.09 -0.50
CA ASN A 86 4.55 -5.80 -0.80
C ASN A 86 3.96 -4.82 0.23
N LEU A 87 3.70 -3.59 -0.20
CA LEU A 87 3.24 -2.48 0.61
C LEU A 87 1.71 -2.40 0.55
N VAL A 88 1.05 -2.96 1.57
CA VAL A 88 -0.41 -3.07 1.59
C VAL A 88 -1.03 -1.87 2.28
N THR A 89 -1.86 -1.13 1.53
CA THR A 89 -2.63 0.03 2.02
C THR A 89 -1.72 1.13 2.56
N GLY A 90 -0.64 1.46 1.82
CA GLY A 90 0.36 2.46 2.22
C GLY A 90 0.03 3.91 1.87
N SER A 91 -1.02 4.19 1.08
CA SER A 91 -1.32 5.48 0.45
C SER A 91 -1.23 6.71 1.37
N HIS A 92 -1.74 6.57 2.58
CA HIS A 92 -1.74 7.66 3.56
C HIS A 92 -0.39 7.88 4.25
N TYR A 93 0.60 7.00 4.02
CA TYR A 93 1.98 7.12 4.50
C TYR A 93 2.99 7.31 3.37
N THR A 94 2.57 7.54 2.14
CA THR A 94 3.44 7.63 0.95
C THR A 94 4.68 8.49 1.16
N PRO A 95 4.64 9.73 1.72
CA PRO A 95 5.85 10.53 1.85
C PRO A 95 6.94 9.86 2.70
N TRP A 96 6.57 9.15 3.75
CA TRP A 96 7.51 8.42 4.61
C TRP A 96 7.94 7.08 4.01
N ILE A 97 7.04 6.42 3.27
CA ILE A 97 7.37 5.19 2.53
C ILE A 97 8.40 5.48 1.44
N VAL A 98 8.23 6.56 0.69
CA VAL A 98 9.20 7.02 -0.32
C VAL A 98 10.58 7.21 0.31
N GLN A 99 10.68 7.96 1.42
CA GLN A 99 11.94 8.13 2.14
C GLN A 99 12.56 6.79 2.59
N ALA A 100 11.73 5.86 3.08
CA ALA A 100 12.22 4.55 3.50
C ALA A 100 12.70 3.69 2.32
N LEU A 101 12.03 3.75 1.18
CA LEU A 101 12.46 3.09 -0.06
C LEU A 101 13.77 3.68 -0.58
N GLU A 102 13.91 4.99 -0.59
CA GLU A 102 15.16 5.67 -0.97
C GLU A 102 16.33 5.27 -0.06
N LEU A 103 16.10 5.17 1.26
CA LEU A 103 17.12 4.69 2.20
C LEU A 103 17.48 3.21 1.97
N ALA A 104 16.52 2.38 1.63
CA ALA A 104 16.75 0.95 1.37
C ALA A 104 17.36 0.70 -0.02
N LYS A 105 17.06 1.53 -1.02
CA LYS A 105 17.40 1.36 -2.44
C LYS A 105 18.83 0.89 -2.72
N PRO A 106 19.89 1.37 -2.04
CA PRO A 106 21.25 0.89 -2.29
C PRO A 106 21.48 -0.59 -1.97
N LYS A 107 20.60 -1.20 -1.16
CA LYS A 107 20.72 -2.59 -0.66
C LYS A 107 19.50 -3.44 -0.99
N LEU A 108 18.43 -2.85 -1.48
CA LEU A 108 17.20 -3.54 -1.83
C LEU A 108 17.28 -3.98 -3.30
N HIS A 109 17.22 -5.29 -3.55
CA HIS A 109 17.40 -5.90 -4.88
C HIS A 109 16.18 -6.69 -5.35
N ILE A 110 15.14 -6.77 -4.53
CA ILE A 110 13.87 -7.42 -4.88
C ILE A 110 12.81 -6.37 -5.24
N PRO A 111 11.84 -6.71 -6.10
CA PRO A 111 10.82 -5.77 -6.56
C PRO A 111 9.99 -5.20 -5.41
N VAL A 112 9.51 -3.98 -5.60
CA VAL A 112 8.54 -3.31 -4.71
C VAL A 112 7.16 -3.37 -5.33
N VAL A 113 6.19 -3.88 -4.58
CA VAL A 113 4.79 -4.01 -4.95
C VAL A 113 3.96 -3.01 -4.15
N TRP A 114 3.13 -2.23 -4.84
CA TRP A 114 2.15 -1.34 -4.24
C TRP A 114 0.76 -1.95 -4.32
N ASN A 115 0.28 -2.48 -3.20
CA ASN A 115 -1.01 -3.16 -3.09
C ASN A 115 -2.03 -2.20 -2.45
N CYS A 116 -2.97 -1.72 -3.23
CA CYS A 116 -3.84 -0.63 -2.84
C CYS A 116 -5.30 -0.85 -3.24
N GLY A 117 -6.18 -0.06 -2.64
CA GLY A 117 -7.61 -0.07 -2.96
C GLY A 117 -7.98 0.60 -4.27
N GLY A 118 -7.03 1.02 -5.11
CA GLY A 118 -7.26 1.74 -6.36
C GLY A 118 -7.67 3.20 -6.20
N TYR A 119 -7.97 3.65 -5.00
CA TYR A 119 -8.36 5.02 -4.69
C TYR A 119 -7.13 5.88 -4.36
N GLU A 120 -6.34 6.16 -5.41
CA GLU A 120 -5.07 6.89 -5.32
C GLU A 120 -5.16 8.23 -6.05
N SER A 121 -4.54 9.28 -5.50
CA SER A 121 -4.41 10.52 -6.24
C SER A 121 -3.19 10.49 -7.19
N PRO A 122 -3.22 11.23 -8.32
CA PRO A 122 -2.06 11.33 -9.21
C PRO A 122 -0.79 11.81 -8.50
N GLU A 123 -0.91 12.71 -7.54
CA GLU A 123 0.24 13.24 -6.79
C GLU A 123 0.92 12.14 -5.97
N ILE A 124 0.15 11.24 -5.37
CA ILE A 124 0.68 10.08 -4.64
C ILE A 124 1.40 9.14 -5.60
N LEU A 125 0.81 8.87 -6.77
CA LEU A 125 1.43 8.00 -7.77
C LEU A 125 2.73 8.60 -8.34
N HIS A 126 2.79 9.90 -8.59
CA HIS A 126 4.02 10.57 -9.02
C HIS A 126 5.15 10.45 -7.99
N MET A 127 4.83 10.46 -6.69
CA MET A 127 5.86 10.24 -5.66
C MET A 127 6.44 8.83 -5.67
N LEU A 128 5.70 7.85 -6.19
CA LEU A 128 6.09 6.43 -6.25
C LEU A 128 6.83 6.06 -7.55
N GLU A 129 6.85 6.94 -8.55
CA GLU A 129 7.47 6.69 -9.85
C GLU A 129 8.96 6.36 -9.71
N GLY A 130 9.39 5.23 -10.29
CA GLY A 130 10.76 4.72 -10.20
C GLY A 130 11.16 4.10 -8.85
N LEU A 131 10.18 3.96 -7.91
CA LEU A 131 10.36 3.28 -6.63
C LEU A 131 9.48 2.03 -6.51
N VAL A 132 8.40 1.95 -7.29
CA VAL A 132 7.46 0.83 -7.34
C VAL A 132 7.63 0.12 -8.69
N ASP A 133 7.76 -1.20 -8.65
CA ASP A 133 7.93 -2.05 -9.83
C ASP A 133 6.62 -2.70 -10.26
N ILE A 134 5.70 -2.92 -9.34
CA ILE A 134 4.45 -3.63 -9.57
C ILE A 134 3.31 -2.92 -8.82
N TYR A 135 2.23 -2.60 -9.53
CA TYR A 135 0.99 -2.13 -8.91
C TYR A 135 -0.04 -3.25 -8.86
N LEU A 136 -0.69 -3.43 -7.71
CA LEU A 136 -1.84 -4.31 -7.49
C LEU A 136 -3.05 -3.48 -7.03
N PRO A 137 -3.71 -2.74 -7.93
CA PRO A 137 -4.88 -1.97 -7.57
C PRO A 137 -6.13 -2.84 -7.58
N ASP A 138 -6.94 -2.75 -6.54
CA ASP A 138 -8.33 -3.22 -6.59
C ASP A 138 -9.19 -2.25 -7.40
N LEU A 139 -10.14 -2.77 -8.17
CA LEU A 139 -11.26 -2.01 -8.71
C LEU A 139 -12.56 -2.48 -8.05
N LYS A 140 -12.87 -1.92 -6.88
CA LYS A 140 -13.91 -2.43 -5.97
C LYS A 140 -15.34 -2.08 -6.36
N PHE A 141 -15.54 -0.91 -6.96
CA PHE A 141 -16.87 -0.38 -7.25
C PHE A 141 -16.90 0.30 -8.61
N TYR A 142 -18.02 0.16 -9.30
CA TYR A 142 -18.27 0.82 -10.58
C TYR A 142 -19.25 2.00 -10.44
N THR A 143 -20.29 1.86 -9.61
CA THR A 143 -21.32 2.90 -9.48
C THR A 143 -21.13 3.72 -8.19
N PRO A 144 -21.48 5.03 -8.21
CA PRO A 144 -21.43 5.89 -7.04
C PRO A 144 -22.28 5.38 -5.88
N GLU A 145 -23.45 4.78 -6.19
CA GLU A 145 -24.39 4.27 -5.20
C GLU A 145 -23.76 3.14 -4.39
N THR A 146 -23.16 2.16 -5.06
CA THR A 146 -22.50 1.03 -4.37
C THR A 146 -21.26 1.49 -3.62
N ALA A 147 -20.44 2.36 -4.20
CA ALA A 147 -19.28 2.93 -3.55
C ALA A 147 -19.64 3.78 -2.32
N GLY A 148 -20.71 4.56 -2.41
CA GLY A 148 -21.24 5.32 -1.29
C GLY A 148 -21.79 4.42 -0.18
N ALA A 149 -22.61 3.41 -0.53
CA ALA A 149 -23.21 2.50 0.44
C ALA A 149 -22.20 1.61 1.17
N TYR A 150 -21.19 1.10 0.45
CA TYR A 150 -20.28 0.07 1.00
C TYR A 150 -18.90 0.59 1.39
N ALA A 151 -18.49 1.78 0.97
CA ALA A 151 -17.20 2.35 1.33
C ALA A 151 -17.26 3.83 1.75
N ASN A 152 -18.43 4.44 1.74
CA ASN A 152 -18.62 5.88 1.98
C ASN A 152 -17.77 6.77 1.05
N CYS A 153 -17.64 6.36 -0.22
CA CYS A 153 -16.75 6.96 -1.20
C CYS A 153 -17.42 6.98 -2.59
N PRO A 154 -18.45 7.83 -2.82
CA PRO A 154 -19.25 7.80 -4.05
C PRO A 154 -18.45 8.16 -5.31
N ASP A 155 -17.33 8.85 -5.18
CA ASP A 155 -16.42 9.21 -6.27
C ASP A 155 -15.33 8.15 -6.57
N TYR A 156 -15.42 6.97 -5.93
CA TYR A 156 -14.39 5.92 -6.03
C TYR A 156 -14.01 5.60 -7.48
N PHE A 157 -14.99 5.31 -8.34
CA PHE A 157 -14.70 4.90 -9.72
C PHE A 157 -14.01 6.01 -10.51
N SER A 158 -14.43 7.26 -10.35
CA SER A 158 -13.84 8.39 -11.07
C SER A 158 -12.38 8.64 -10.68
N VAL A 159 -12.00 8.33 -9.44
CA VAL A 159 -10.62 8.39 -8.95
C VAL A 159 -9.82 7.19 -9.45
N ALA A 160 -10.33 5.98 -9.27
CA ALA A 160 -9.66 4.75 -9.69
C ALA A 160 -9.42 4.70 -11.21
N ALA A 161 -10.38 5.19 -12.00
CA ALA A 161 -10.28 5.27 -13.46
C ALA A 161 -9.18 6.24 -13.96
N LYS A 162 -8.71 7.15 -13.12
CA LYS A 162 -7.54 8.00 -13.39
C LYS A 162 -6.25 7.40 -12.84
N ALA A 163 -6.32 6.77 -11.67
CA ALA A 163 -5.17 6.18 -11.00
C ALA A 163 -4.61 4.96 -11.75
N ILE A 164 -5.46 4.04 -12.18
CA ILE A 164 -5.03 2.78 -12.82
C ILE A 164 -4.27 3.02 -14.14
N PRO A 165 -4.73 3.90 -15.06
CA PRO A 165 -3.94 4.24 -16.25
C PRO A 165 -2.58 4.87 -15.93
N GLU A 166 -2.49 5.68 -14.87
CA GLU A 166 -1.22 6.27 -14.43
C GLU A 166 -0.27 5.18 -13.88
N MET A 167 -0.77 4.24 -13.07
CA MET A 167 0.02 3.08 -12.62
C MET A 167 0.55 2.28 -13.81
N PHE A 168 -0.31 2.03 -14.82
CA PHE A 168 0.09 1.35 -16.05
C PHE A 168 1.13 2.15 -16.84
N ARG A 169 1.03 3.47 -16.89
CA ARG A 169 2.04 4.33 -17.53
C ARG A 169 3.41 4.16 -16.90
N GLN A 170 3.47 4.06 -15.57
CA GLN A 170 4.73 3.98 -14.83
C GLN A 170 5.45 2.63 -15.00
N VAL A 171 4.72 1.52 -14.96
CA VAL A 171 5.33 0.17 -14.92
C VAL A 171 5.08 -0.67 -16.17
N GLY A 172 4.17 -0.26 -17.03
CA GLY A 172 3.85 -0.95 -18.29
C GLY A 172 3.07 -2.25 -18.10
N LYS A 173 3.19 -3.14 -19.10
CA LYS A 173 2.53 -4.46 -19.09
C LYS A 173 3.29 -5.46 -18.25
N PRO A 174 2.58 -6.43 -17.60
CA PRO A 174 3.24 -7.55 -16.95
C PRO A 174 4.11 -8.30 -17.96
N VAL A 175 5.34 -8.63 -17.54
CA VAL A 175 6.26 -9.50 -18.28
C VAL A 175 6.38 -10.80 -17.49
N TRP A 176 6.04 -11.93 -18.13
CA TRP A 176 6.05 -13.27 -17.53
C TRP A 176 7.29 -14.05 -17.92
#